data_1d2a0aac0d25e3ed93d3bca370f8a648
#
_entry.id   1d2a0aac0d25e3ed93d3bca370f8a648
#
_cell.length_a   1.000
_cell.length_b   1.000
_cell.length_c   1.000
_cell.angle_alpha   90.00
_cell.angle_beta   90.00
_cell.angle_gamma   90.00
#
_symmetry.space_group_name_H-M   'P 1'
#
loop_
_entity.id
_entity.type
_entity.pdbx_description
1 polymer ?
#
loop_
_entity_poly.entity_id
_entity_poly.type
_entity_poly.pdbx_seq_one_letter_code
_entity_poly.pdbx_strand_id
1 'polypeptide(L)' 'MVKFYYLRVKAHKMTLDEVPERFREAVREMLENDDD' A
#
# COMPACT_ATOMS: atom_id res chain seq x y z
N MET A 1 6.00 -9.29 0.63
CA MET A 1 5.77 -8.36 1.74
C MET A 1 5.00 -7.13 1.33
N VAL A 2 5.02 -6.81 0.06
CA VAL A 2 4.27 -5.65 -0.43
C VAL A 2 2.79 -5.80 -0.12
N LYS A 3 2.28 -7.01 -0.23
CA LYS A 3 0.86 -7.23 0.00
C LYS A 3 0.44 -6.89 1.43
N PHE A 4 1.32 -7.14 2.40
CA PHE A 4 1.01 -6.76 3.78
C PHE A 4 0.82 -5.26 3.90
N TYR A 5 1.71 -4.50 3.31
CA TYR A 5 1.60 -3.05 3.36
C TYR A 5 0.34 -2.58 2.64
N TYR A 6 0.07 -3.18 1.49
CA TYR A 6 -1.12 -2.82 0.73
C TYR A 6 -2.38 -3.02 1.58
N LEU A 7 -2.48 -4.17 2.24
CA LEU A 7 -3.66 -4.46 3.04
C LEU A 7 -3.80 -3.48 4.21
N ARG A 8 -2.68 -3.12 4.84
CA ARG A 8 -2.73 -2.20 5.96
C ARG A 8 -3.14 -0.80 5.50
N VAL A 9 -2.59 -0.37 4.39
CA VAL A 9 -2.95 0.94 3.86
C VAL A 9 -4.42 0.95 3.45
N LYS A 10 -4.87 -0.10 2.80
CA LYS A 10 -6.26 -0.19 2.37
C LYS A 10 -7.20 -0.18 3.57
N ALA A 11 -6.81 -0.79 4.66
CA ALA A 11 -7.61 -0.84 5.87
C ALA A 11 -7.48 0.42 6.72
N HIS A 12 -6.70 1.41 6.24
CA HIS A 12 -6.48 2.67 6.96
C HIS A 12 -5.77 2.45 8.29
N LYS A 13 -4.99 1.38 8.39
CA LYS A 13 -4.23 1.10 9.60
C LYS A 13 -2.84 1.72 9.53
N MET A 14 -2.43 2.12 8.35
CA MET A 14 -1.20 2.87 8.16
C MET A 14 -1.34 3.71 6.90
N THR A 15 -0.48 4.73 6.79
CA THR A 15 -0.51 5.60 5.62
C THR A 15 0.54 5.15 4.62
N LEU A 16 0.38 5.59 3.39
CA LEU A 16 1.34 5.28 2.35
C LEU A 16 2.73 5.81 2.70
N ASP A 17 2.79 6.94 3.40
CA ASP A 17 4.05 7.53 3.82
C ASP A 17 4.81 6.63 4.77
N GLU A 18 4.12 5.79 5.51
CA GLU A 18 4.74 4.88 6.46
C GLU A 18 5.31 3.64 5.80
N VAL A 19 4.93 3.40 4.54
CA VAL A 19 5.46 2.28 3.79
C VAL A 19 6.90 2.59 3.39
N PRO A 20 7.84 1.64 3.56
CA PRO A 20 9.22 1.88 3.11
C PRO A 20 9.23 2.30 1.64
N GLU A 21 10.14 3.22 1.34
CA GLU A 21 10.18 3.80 0.01
C GLU A 21 10.29 2.74 -1.08
N ARG A 22 11.05 1.69 -0.80
CA ARG A 22 11.27 0.63 -1.79
C ARG A 22 9.98 -0.08 -2.16
N PHE A 23 9.00 -0.09 -1.27
CA PHE A 23 7.73 -0.77 -1.50
C PHE A 23 6.59 0.20 -1.79
N ARG A 24 6.83 1.48 -1.60
CA ARG A 24 5.76 2.48 -1.69
C ARG A 24 5.15 2.52 -3.08
N GLU A 25 5.97 2.49 -4.10
CA GLU A 25 5.45 2.56 -5.46
C GLU A 25 4.59 1.34 -5.80
N ALA A 26 5.08 0.17 -5.37
CA ALA A 26 4.32 -1.06 -5.63
C ALA A 26 2.97 -1.03 -4.92
N VAL A 27 2.97 -0.56 -3.68
CA VAL A 27 1.72 -0.47 -2.92
C VAL A 27 0.78 0.53 -3.58
N ARG A 28 1.33 1.67 -4.01
CA ARG A 28 0.51 2.67 -4.66
C ARG A 28 -0.12 2.12 -5.94
N GLU A 29 0.66 1.37 -6.71
CA GLU A 29 0.12 0.77 -7.92
C GLU A 29 -1.00 -0.21 -7.61
N MET A 30 -0.83 -1.01 -6.57
CA MET A 30 -1.86 -1.96 -6.18
C MET A 30 -3.14 -1.22 -5.78
N LEU A 31 -2.99 -0.11 -5.08
CA LEU A 31 -4.14 0.67 -4.67
C LEU A 31 -4.85 1.29 -5.89
N GLU A 32 -4.07 1.73 -6.85
CA GLU A 32 -4.64 2.33 -8.05
C GLU A 32 -5.38 1.30 -8.90
N ASN A 33 -4.90 0.07 -8.89
CA ASN A 33 -5.53 -1.00 -9.66
C ASN A 33 -6.67 -1.66 -8.91
N ASP A 34 -6.88 -1.30 -7.68
CA ASP A 34 -7.94 -1.85 -6.86
C ASP A 34 -9.20 -1.03 -7.09
N ASP A 35 -10.15 -1.60 -7.80
CA ASP A 35 -11.35 -0.89 -8.22
C ASP A 35 -12.43 -0.86 -7.15
N ASP A 36 -12.19 -1.46 -6.04
CA ASP A 36 -13.17 -1.40 -4.97
C ASP A 36 -12.96 -0.17 -4.11
#